data_3439c1163557d29a3a672e523e70bf9a
#
_entry.id   3439c1163557d29a3a672e523e70bf9a
#
_cell.length_a   1.000
_cell.length_b   1.000
_cell.length_c   1.000
_cell.angle_alpha   90.00
_cell.angle_beta   90.00
_cell.angle_gamma   90.00
#
_symmetry.space_group_name_H-M   'P 1'
#
loop_
_entity.id
_entity.type
_entity.pdbx_description
1 polymer ?
#
loop_
_entity_poly.entity_id
_entity_poly.type
_entity_poly.pdbx_seq_one_letter_code
_entity_poly.pdbx_strand_id
1 'polypeptide(L)'
;MPSPLDSPLFSLVHLAREMRKAPTPSEGLLWGALRDRRFRGVKFRRQHVLHPYIVDFYAPMQKLVVEVDGAYHRDRGEVDAARDLDLAAYYGVRVVRIDAALVERDLLAALRVLGGHLG
;
A
#
# COMPACT_ATOMS: atom_id res chain seq x y z
N MET A 1 -8.47 21.33 26.27
CA MET A 1 -8.99 20.80 25.02
C MET A 1 -7.83 20.37 24.11
N PRO A 2 -7.77 19.13 23.68
CA PRO A 2 -6.75 18.74 22.74
C PRO A 2 -6.92 19.48 21.41
N SER A 3 -5.81 19.87 20.81
CA SER A 3 -5.81 20.48 19.47
C SER A 3 -6.24 19.45 18.43
N PRO A 4 -6.95 19.84 17.35
CA PRO A 4 -7.18 18.96 16.22
C PRO A 4 -5.89 18.34 15.65
N LEU A 5 -4.75 19.05 15.84
CA LEU A 5 -3.44 18.57 15.40
C LEU A 5 -2.93 17.37 16.21
N ASP A 6 -3.52 17.12 17.39
CA ASP A 6 -3.14 16.00 18.25
C ASP A 6 -3.99 14.76 17.99
N SER A 7 -4.92 14.79 17.04
CA SER A 7 -5.75 13.63 16.72
C SER A 7 -4.93 12.53 16.05
N PRO A 8 -5.23 11.25 16.32
CA PRO A 8 -4.56 10.14 15.64
C PRO A 8 -4.69 10.21 14.12
N LEU A 9 -5.84 10.64 13.61
CA LEU A 9 -6.04 10.78 12.17
C LEU A 9 -5.13 11.85 11.57
N PHE A 10 -5.00 13.01 12.24
CA PHE A 10 -4.11 14.07 11.78
C PHE A 10 -2.66 13.58 11.73
N SER A 11 -2.23 12.85 12.76
CA SER A 11 -0.88 12.28 12.81
C SER A 11 -0.63 11.29 11.68
N LEU A 12 -1.61 10.46 11.33
CA LEU A 12 -1.50 9.52 10.22
C LEU A 12 -1.43 10.23 8.87
N VAL A 13 -2.25 11.26 8.67
CA VAL A 13 -2.23 12.05 7.44
C VAL A 13 -0.87 12.73 7.25
N HIS A 14 -0.34 13.30 8.33
CA HIS A 14 0.98 13.92 8.32
C HIS A 14 2.08 12.89 8.01
N LEU A 15 2.05 11.75 8.68
CA LEU A 15 3.02 10.67 8.47
C LEU A 15 2.97 10.15 7.03
N ALA A 16 1.78 9.92 6.48
CA ALA A 16 1.63 9.47 5.10
C ALA A 16 2.23 10.48 4.12
N ARG A 17 2.04 11.77 4.37
CA ARG A 17 2.63 12.84 3.56
C ARG A 17 4.16 12.78 3.59
N GLU A 18 4.74 12.57 4.78
CA GLU A 18 6.19 12.44 4.92
C GLU A 18 6.71 11.18 4.23
N MET A 19 6.00 10.07 4.35
CA MET A 19 6.38 8.82 3.69
C MET A 19 6.37 8.95 2.16
N ARG A 20 5.45 9.73 1.59
CA ARG A 20 5.42 9.97 0.14
C ARG A 20 6.64 10.74 -0.36
N LYS A 21 7.29 11.52 0.51
CA LYS A 21 8.49 12.28 0.16
C LYS A 21 9.75 11.41 0.12
N ALA A 22 9.74 10.28 0.81
CA ALA A 22 10.90 9.42 0.96
C ALA A 22 10.53 7.95 0.77
N PRO A 23 10.10 7.55 -0.46
CA PRO A 23 9.77 6.16 -0.73
C PRO A 23 11.01 5.27 -0.65
N THR A 24 10.81 3.99 -0.31
CA THR A 24 11.86 2.99 -0.47
C THR A 24 12.12 2.77 -1.96
N PRO A 25 13.28 2.18 -2.36
CA PRO A 25 13.56 1.90 -3.77
C PRO A 25 12.47 1.09 -4.45
N SER A 26 11.98 0.02 -3.83
CA SER A 26 10.91 -0.82 -4.39
C SER A 26 9.59 -0.06 -4.53
N GLU A 27 9.22 0.73 -3.52
CA GLU A 27 8.02 1.58 -3.60
C GLU A 27 8.12 2.59 -4.73
N GLY A 28 9.29 3.22 -4.89
CA GLY A 28 9.52 4.18 -5.96
C GLY A 28 9.40 3.57 -7.35
N LEU A 29 9.98 2.39 -7.54
CA LEU A 29 9.89 1.66 -8.82
C LEU A 29 8.45 1.28 -9.14
N LEU A 30 7.73 0.73 -8.17
CA LEU A 30 6.36 0.32 -8.37
C LEU A 30 5.45 1.53 -8.63
N TRP A 31 5.64 2.61 -7.88
CA TRP A 31 4.86 3.84 -8.10
C TRP A 31 5.08 4.41 -9.50
N GLY A 32 6.31 4.38 -10.01
CA GLY A 32 6.60 4.80 -11.37
C GLY A 32 5.79 4.05 -12.43
N ALA A 33 5.47 2.79 -12.17
CA ALA A 33 4.67 1.96 -13.06
C ALA A 33 3.16 2.13 -12.85
N LEU A 34 2.72 2.51 -11.64
CA LEU A 34 1.31 2.57 -11.28
C LEU A 34 0.70 3.96 -11.39
N ARG A 35 1.51 5.02 -11.25
CA ARG A 35 1.02 6.40 -11.25
C ARG A 35 0.36 6.78 -12.58
N ASP A 36 -0.50 7.80 -12.53
CA ASP A 36 -1.12 8.37 -13.74
C ASP A 36 -1.90 7.34 -14.56
N ARG A 37 -2.47 6.32 -13.90
CA ARG A 37 -3.23 5.25 -14.54
C ARG A 37 -2.42 4.46 -15.56
N ARG A 38 -1.10 4.43 -15.42
CA ARG A 38 -0.20 3.76 -16.38
C ARG A 38 -0.40 2.27 -16.45
N PHE A 39 -0.82 1.64 -15.32
CA PHE A 39 -1.03 0.21 -15.29
C PHE A 39 -2.52 -0.12 -15.47
N ARG A 40 -2.86 -0.60 -16.67
CA ARG A 40 -4.22 -1.03 -17.03
C ARG A 40 -5.31 0.02 -16.79
N GLY A 41 -4.94 1.30 -16.79
CA GLY A 41 -5.89 2.38 -16.55
C GLY A 41 -6.40 2.50 -15.12
N VAL A 42 -5.84 1.73 -14.19
CA VAL A 42 -6.27 1.71 -12.79
C VAL A 42 -5.69 2.91 -12.05
N LYS A 43 -6.54 3.60 -11.30
CA LYS A 43 -6.09 4.69 -10.43
C LYS A 43 -5.58 4.13 -9.11
N PHE A 44 -4.29 4.32 -8.85
CA PHE A 44 -3.66 3.99 -7.59
C PHE A 44 -3.30 5.26 -6.82
N ARG A 45 -3.42 5.19 -5.51
CA ARG A 45 -2.91 6.19 -4.57
C ARG A 45 -1.79 5.53 -3.77
N ARG A 46 -0.78 6.29 -3.40
CA ARG A 46 0.34 5.77 -2.60
C ARG A 46 0.31 6.33 -1.19
N GLN A 47 0.81 5.55 -0.25
CA GLN A 47 0.88 5.92 1.16
C GLN A 47 -0.44 6.56 1.60
N HIS A 48 -1.50 5.77 1.43
CA HIS A 48 -2.87 6.22 1.66
C HIS A 48 -3.35 5.83 3.05
N VAL A 49 -4.01 6.76 3.72
CA VAL A 49 -4.55 6.50 5.07
C VAL A 49 -5.87 5.77 4.95
N LEU A 50 -5.92 4.56 5.49
CA LEU A 50 -7.13 3.81 5.80
C LEU A 50 -7.11 3.60 7.31
N HIS A 51 -7.55 4.61 8.05
CA HIS A 51 -7.41 4.67 9.51
C HIS A 51 -7.82 3.38 10.20
N PRO A 52 -7.02 2.82 11.10
CA PRO A 52 -5.80 3.38 11.71
C PRO A 52 -4.50 3.04 10.98
N TYR A 53 -4.56 2.64 9.72
CA TYR A 53 -3.41 2.16 8.96
C TYR A 53 -3.02 3.12 7.84
N ILE A 54 -1.76 3.04 7.42
CA ILE A 54 -1.27 3.61 6.17
C ILE A 54 -0.92 2.45 5.27
N VAL A 55 -1.49 2.42 4.06
CA VAL A 55 -1.23 1.37 3.08
C VAL A 55 -0.31 1.89 1.98
N ASP A 56 0.54 1.00 1.43
CA ASP A 56 1.53 1.42 0.43
C ASP A 56 0.85 1.93 -0.83
N PHE A 57 -0.07 1.15 -1.40
CA PHE A 57 -0.83 1.53 -2.59
C PHE A 57 -2.28 1.12 -2.43
N TYR A 58 -3.17 1.97 -2.93
CA TYR A 58 -4.61 1.75 -2.82
C TYR A 58 -5.30 2.05 -4.15
N ALA A 59 -6.06 1.09 -4.66
CA ALA A 59 -6.92 1.24 -5.83
C ALA A 59 -8.39 1.22 -5.37
N PRO A 60 -9.01 2.40 -5.17
CA PRO A 60 -10.35 2.48 -4.57
C PRO A 60 -11.43 1.75 -5.36
N MET A 61 -11.42 1.89 -6.68
CA MET A 61 -12.45 1.29 -7.54
C MET A 61 -12.40 -0.23 -7.53
N GLN A 62 -11.20 -0.79 -7.42
CA GLN A 62 -10.98 -2.24 -7.36
C GLN A 62 -11.05 -2.79 -5.95
N LYS A 63 -11.13 -1.91 -4.95
CA LYS A 63 -11.06 -2.25 -3.52
C LYS A 63 -9.84 -3.12 -3.23
N LEU A 64 -8.70 -2.66 -3.72
CA LEU A 64 -7.45 -3.39 -3.64
C LEU A 64 -6.39 -2.56 -2.93
N VAL A 65 -5.74 -3.17 -1.96
CA VAL A 65 -4.55 -2.64 -1.30
C VAL A 65 -3.35 -3.47 -1.75
N VAL A 66 -2.27 -2.81 -2.13
CA VAL A 66 -1.01 -3.47 -2.48
C VAL A 66 0.04 -3.03 -1.47
N GLU A 67 0.69 -4.01 -0.84
CA GLU A 67 1.79 -3.79 0.10
C GLU A 67 3.07 -4.37 -0.48
N VAL A 68 4.15 -3.62 -0.37
CA VAL A 68 5.47 -4.08 -0.78
C VAL A 68 6.21 -4.60 0.45
N ASP A 69 6.47 -5.90 0.48
CA ASP A 69 7.06 -6.56 1.63
C ASP A 69 8.57 -6.71 1.48
N GLY A 70 9.31 -6.17 2.46
CA GLY A 70 10.74 -6.44 2.60
C GLY A 70 10.99 -7.72 3.38
N ALA A 71 12.26 -8.12 3.44
CA ALA A 71 12.69 -9.36 4.10
C ALA A 71 12.32 -9.44 5.61
N TYR A 72 12.10 -8.29 6.25
CA TYR A 72 11.78 -8.23 7.67
C TYR A 72 10.34 -8.63 8.01
N HIS A 73 9.46 -8.80 7.02
CA HIS A 73 8.04 -9.09 7.24
C HIS A 73 7.75 -10.58 7.41
N ARG A 74 8.75 -11.45 7.27
CA ARG A 74 8.56 -12.92 7.34
C ARG A 74 8.02 -13.38 8.70
N ASP A 75 8.37 -12.68 9.78
CA ASP A 75 7.98 -13.02 11.15
C ASP A 75 6.70 -12.31 11.62
N ARG A 76 6.03 -11.57 10.74
CA ARG A 76 4.84 -10.77 11.07
C ARG A 76 3.54 -11.32 10.53
N GLY A 77 3.49 -12.61 10.16
CA GLY A 77 2.32 -13.21 9.54
C GLY A 77 1.02 -13.02 10.32
N GLU A 78 1.06 -13.18 11.65
CA GLU A 78 -0.13 -13.01 12.50
C GLU A 78 -0.57 -11.54 12.57
N VAL A 79 0.38 -10.62 12.70
CA VAL A 79 0.10 -9.18 12.75
C VAL A 79 -0.48 -8.72 11.40
N ASP A 80 0.10 -9.18 10.30
CA ASP A 80 -0.38 -8.85 8.96
C ASP A 80 -1.77 -9.44 8.71
N ALA A 81 -2.02 -10.67 9.15
CA ALA A 81 -3.35 -11.28 9.02
C ALA A 81 -4.41 -10.51 9.78
N ALA A 82 -4.11 -10.07 11.01
CA ALA A 82 -5.02 -9.27 11.81
C ALA A 82 -5.31 -7.91 11.15
N ARG A 83 -4.26 -7.26 10.62
CA ARG A 83 -4.38 -6.00 9.90
C ARG A 83 -5.24 -6.16 8.64
N ASP A 84 -5.05 -7.24 7.89
CA ASP A 84 -5.82 -7.53 6.67
C ASP A 84 -7.30 -7.75 7.00
N LEU A 85 -7.60 -8.45 8.11
CA LEU A 85 -8.98 -8.64 8.56
C LEU A 85 -9.64 -7.31 8.92
N ASP A 86 -8.92 -6.41 9.60
CA ASP A 86 -9.42 -5.08 9.92
C ASP A 86 -9.71 -4.29 8.65
N LEU A 87 -8.79 -4.29 7.70
CA LEU A 87 -8.95 -3.57 6.44
C LEU A 87 -10.14 -4.12 5.65
N ALA A 88 -10.29 -5.44 5.59
CA ALA A 88 -11.43 -6.07 4.94
C ALA A 88 -12.76 -5.71 5.62
N ALA A 89 -12.79 -5.75 6.97
CA ALA A 89 -13.99 -5.48 7.73
C ALA A 89 -14.45 -4.02 7.64
N TYR A 90 -13.50 -3.07 7.72
CA TYR A 90 -13.85 -1.64 7.75
C TYR A 90 -13.95 -1.02 6.35
N TYR A 91 -13.19 -1.50 5.39
CA TYR A 91 -13.07 -0.88 4.07
C TYR A 91 -13.47 -1.78 2.91
N GLY A 92 -13.69 -3.06 3.16
CA GLY A 92 -14.07 -4.01 2.11
C GLY A 92 -12.98 -4.26 1.08
N VAL A 93 -11.72 -4.06 1.47
CA VAL A 93 -10.58 -4.20 0.55
C VAL A 93 -9.92 -5.58 0.68
N ARG A 94 -9.29 -6.02 -0.41
CA ARG A 94 -8.37 -7.15 -0.42
C ARG A 94 -6.94 -6.62 -0.32
N VAL A 95 -6.08 -7.34 0.36
CA VAL A 95 -4.66 -6.97 0.49
C VAL A 95 -3.82 -7.97 -0.30
N VAL A 96 -3.00 -7.44 -1.19
CA VAL A 96 -2.04 -8.21 -1.99
C VAL A 96 -0.64 -7.77 -1.59
N ARG A 97 0.23 -8.72 -1.29
CA ARG A 97 1.62 -8.44 -0.96
C ARG A 97 2.52 -8.84 -2.11
N ILE A 98 3.45 -7.94 -2.44
CA ILE A 98 4.45 -8.16 -3.48
C ILE A 98 5.82 -8.04 -2.84
N ASP A 99 6.68 -9.01 -3.10
CA ASP A 99 8.04 -9.04 -2.57
C ASP A 99 8.83 -7.85 -3.11
N ALA A 100 9.40 -7.05 -2.22
CA ALA A 100 10.24 -5.91 -2.57
C ALA A 100 11.44 -6.33 -3.46
N ALA A 101 12.05 -7.47 -3.16
CA ALA A 101 13.16 -7.98 -3.95
C ALA A 101 12.72 -8.31 -5.39
N LEU A 102 11.52 -8.81 -5.57
CA LEU A 102 10.97 -9.07 -6.90
C LEU A 102 10.78 -7.76 -7.67
N VAL A 103 10.23 -6.73 -7.01
CA VAL A 103 10.03 -5.42 -7.64
C VAL A 103 11.36 -4.85 -8.13
N GLU A 104 12.40 -4.94 -7.32
CA GLU A 104 13.72 -4.39 -7.67
C GLU A 104 14.45 -5.23 -8.71
N ARG A 105 14.30 -6.56 -8.67
CA ARG A 105 14.96 -7.48 -9.59
C ARG A 105 14.26 -7.57 -10.94
N ASP A 106 12.93 -7.60 -10.93
CA ASP A 106 12.12 -7.84 -12.14
C ASP A 106 10.74 -7.17 -11.98
N LEU A 107 10.71 -5.88 -12.30
CA LEU A 107 9.47 -5.08 -12.18
C LEU A 107 8.34 -5.64 -13.03
N LEU A 108 8.64 -6.12 -14.23
CA LEU A 108 7.61 -6.69 -15.11
C LEU A 108 6.98 -7.94 -14.50
N ALA A 109 7.77 -8.79 -13.85
CA ALA A 109 7.24 -9.96 -13.15
C ALA A 109 6.34 -9.54 -11.98
N ALA A 110 6.75 -8.52 -11.21
CA ALA A 110 5.93 -7.98 -10.13
C ALA A 110 4.60 -7.44 -10.66
N LEU A 111 4.61 -6.74 -11.79
CA LEU A 111 3.40 -6.21 -12.42
C LEU A 111 2.50 -7.32 -12.94
N ARG A 112 3.05 -8.44 -13.42
CA ARG A 112 2.25 -9.60 -13.82
C ARG A 112 1.53 -10.21 -12.61
N VAL A 113 2.22 -10.32 -11.48
CA VAL A 113 1.61 -10.79 -10.23
C VAL A 113 0.44 -9.89 -9.86
N LEU A 114 0.66 -8.57 -9.85
CA LEU A 114 -0.39 -7.60 -9.56
C LEU A 114 -1.55 -7.71 -10.55
N GLY A 115 -1.25 -7.84 -11.83
CA GLY A 115 -2.25 -7.97 -12.89
C GLY A 115 -3.19 -9.15 -12.69
N GLY A 116 -2.68 -10.26 -12.15
CA GLY A 116 -3.49 -11.43 -11.83
C GLY A 116 -4.57 -11.16 -10.78
N HIS A 117 -4.39 -10.14 -9.95
CA HIS A 117 -5.37 -9.75 -8.93
C HIS A 117 -6.36 -8.68 -9.40
N LEU A 118 -6.13 -8.10 -10.57
CA LEU A 118 -7.03 -7.09 -11.13
C LEU A 118 -8.13 -7.69 -12.02
N GLY A 119 -8.05 -8.97 -12.22
CA GLY A 119 -9.04 -9.71 -13.01
C GLY A 119 -8.95 -9.45 -14.47
#